data_82df93372bb1ad853a30e0e31170916c
#
_entry.id   82df93372bb1ad853a30e0e31170916c
#
_cell.length_a   1.000
_cell.length_b   1.000
_cell.length_c   1.000
_cell.angle_alpha   90.00
_cell.angle_beta   90.00
_cell.angle_gamma   90.00
#
_symmetry.space_group_name_H-M   'P 1'
#
loop_
_entity.id
_entity.type
_entity.pdbx_description
1 polymer ?
#
loop_
_entity_poly.entity_id
_entity_poly.type
_entity_poly.pdbx_seq_one_letter_code
_entity_poly.pdbx_strand_id
1 'polypeptide(L)'
;MDVLDFIKHNHSDKTILCEQLFFVHGTYSFQKRLDKAHTIISSVSKKFHIPLSHIKVSGSAHLGISLQKGTTFNEKQSDLDLAIIDANLYAEILNQIYKKTNYYKNQSLFNIEETEYQGKTLSMSHFDMYTKWLTKGVIHPKYFPNIDYKRNWDGFFSELSRNNRGIFKNISACVYLSETSFKNKQVSSINTALKSLSNSPLEMASP
;
A
#
# COMPACT_ATOMS: atom_id res chain seq x y z
N MET A 1 1.83 -16.12 15.60
CA MET A 1 0.41 -15.67 15.65
C MET A 1 -0.17 -15.86 14.26
N ASP A 2 -1.25 -16.62 14.15
CA ASP A 2 -2.06 -16.62 12.92
C ASP A 2 -2.87 -15.32 12.88
N VAL A 3 -2.61 -14.48 11.86
CA VAL A 3 -3.21 -13.16 11.75
C VAL A 3 -4.71 -13.24 11.45
N LEU A 4 -5.15 -14.21 10.64
CA LEU A 4 -6.57 -14.34 10.30
C LEU A 4 -7.37 -14.83 11.50
N ASP A 5 -6.82 -15.77 12.27
CA ASP A 5 -7.43 -16.25 13.51
C ASP A 5 -7.50 -15.12 14.56
N PHE A 6 -6.42 -14.34 14.69
CA PHE A 6 -6.42 -13.16 15.56
C PHE A 6 -7.49 -12.15 15.17
N ILE A 7 -7.64 -11.83 13.87
CA ILE A 7 -8.67 -10.93 13.35
C ILE A 7 -10.07 -11.47 13.67
N LYS A 8 -10.29 -12.78 13.48
CA LYS A 8 -11.59 -13.43 13.71
C LYS A 8 -12.05 -13.29 15.16
N HIS A 9 -11.12 -13.40 16.12
CA HIS A 9 -11.46 -13.38 17.55
C HIS A 9 -11.43 -11.98 18.18
N ASN A 10 -10.83 -10.96 17.53
CA ASN A 10 -10.61 -9.63 18.11
C ASN A 10 -11.24 -8.48 17.27
N HIS A 11 -12.30 -8.74 16.54
CA HIS A 11 -12.90 -7.79 15.59
C HIS A 11 -13.93 -6.81 16.17
N SER A 12 -14.17 -6.79 17.49
CA SER A 12 -15.15 -5.92 18.16
C SER A 12 -14.83 -4.43 17.95
N ASP A 13 -13.55 -4.05 18.05
CA ASP A 13 -13.06 -2.70 17.69
C ASP A 13 -11.99 -2.80 16.62
N LYS A 14 -12.37 -2.40 15.40
CA LYS A 14 -11.50 -2.47 14.24
C LYS A 14 -10.38 -1.44 14.24
N THR A 15 -10.53 -0.35 14.99
CA THR A 15 -9.48 0.67 15.15
C THR A 15 -8.38 0.13 16.06
N ILE A 16 -8.74 -0.43 17.19
CA ILE A 16 -7.80 -1.08 18.10
C ILE A 16 -7.10 -2.25 17.38
N LEU A 17 -7.87 -3.08 16.68
CA LEU A 17 -7.31 -4.20 15.91
C LEU A 17 -6.31 -3.73 14.85
N CYS A 18 -6.62 -2.63 14.16
CA CYS A 18 -5.70 -2.01 13.19
C CYS A 18 -4.41 -1.53 13.87
N GLU A 19 -4.51 -0.90 15.03
CA GLU A 19 -3.35 -0.43 15.79
C GLU A 19 -2.47 -1.61 16.23
N GLN A 20 -3.06 -2.66 16.77
CA GLN A 20 -2.34 -3.87 17.14
C GLN A 20 -1.60 -4.51 15.97
N LEU A 21 -2.26 -4.63 14.81
CA LEU A 21 -1.70 -5.28 13.64
C LEU A 21 -0.65 -4.44 12.91
N PHE A 22 -0.82 -3.12 12.82
CA PHE A 22 0.04 -2.28 11.97
C PHE A 22 0.99 -1.34 12.71
N PHE A 23 0.83 -1.19 14.03
CA PHE A 23 1.69 -0.32 14.82
C PHE A 23 2.47 -1.05 15.93
N VAL A 24 1.92 -2.16 16.44
CA VAL A 24 2.52 -2.95 17.53
C VAL A 24 3.14 -4.25 17.02
N HIS A 25 2.45 -4.96 16.14
CA HIS A 25 2.95 -6.21 15.56
C HIS A 25 4.20 -5.97 14.70
N GLY A 26 5.21 -6.83 14.84
CA GLY A 26 6.45 -6.75 14.07
C GLY A 26 6.25 -7.16 12.60
N THR A 27 7.00 -6.55 11.70
CA THR A 27 6.94 -6.85 10.26
C THR A 27 7.44 -8.26 9.95
N TYR A 28 6.59 -9.10 9.40
CA TYR A 28 6.85 -10.51 9.11
C TYR A 28 8.08 -10.72 8.22
N SER A 29 8.16 -10.03 7.08
CA SER A 29 9.24 -10.19 6.11
C SER A 29 10.61 -9.75 6.61
N PHE A 30 10.66 -9.00 7.71
CA PHE A 30 11.91 -8.47 8.30
C PHE A 30 12.34 -9.14 9.59
N GLN A 31 11.61 -10.12 10.13
CA GLN A 31 11.88 -10.73 11.44
C GLN A 31 13.33 -11.23 11.63
N LYS A 32 13.99 -11.67 10.56
CA LYS A 32 15.38 -12.15 10.59
C LYS A 32 16.30 -11.36 9.67
N ARG A 33 15.92 -10.10 9.33
CA ARG A 33 16.59 -9.31 8.27
C ARG A 33 16.63 -7.82 8.61
N LEU A 34 17.01 -7.47 9.83
CA LEU A 34 17.04 -6.09 10.29
C LEU A 34 17.94 -5.18 9.42
N ASP A 35 19.09 -5.69 8.95
CA ASP A 35 19.98 -4.92 8.07
C ASP A 35 19.31 -4.59 6.72
N LYS A 36 18.55 -5.54 6.16
CA LYS A 36 17.78 -5.32 4.92
C LYS A 36 16.65 -4.34 5.15
N ALA A 37 15.92 -4.48 6.27
CA ALA A 37 14.88 -3.53 6.66
C ALA A 37 15.45 -2.11 6.77
N HIS A 38 16.56 -1.97 7.53
CA HIS A 38 17.24 -0.70 7.70
C HIS A 38 17.70 -0.12 6.35
N THR A 39 18.34 -0.91 5.50
CA THR A 39 18.82 -0.46 4.18
C THR A 39 17.67 0.08 3.32
N ILE A 40 16.56 -0.65 3.22
CA ILE A 40 15.41 -0.25 2.41
C ILE A 40 14.76 1.02 2.98
N ILE A 41 14.44 1.02 4.27
CA ILE A 41 13.76 2.15 4.93
C ILE A 41 14.64 3.39 4.93
N SER A 42 15.95 3.26 5.19
CA SER A 42 16.91 4.37 5.14
C SER A 42 17.05 4.95 3.72
N SER A 43 17.01 4.11 2.69
CA SER A 43 17.06 4.58 1.31
C SER A 43 15.85 5.46 0.98
N VAL A 44 14.64 5.03 1.40
CA VAL A 44 13.40 5.82 1.23
C VAL A 44 13.45 7.10 2.05
N SER A 45 13.85 7.02 3.32
CA SER A 45 14.00 8.17 4.22
C SER A 45 14.93 9.25 3.63
N LYS A 46 16.11 8.83 3.15
CA LYS A 46 17.09 9.72 2.52
C LYS A 46 16.57 10.31 1.20
N LYS A 47 15.92 9.50 0.36
CA LYS A 47 15.38 9.95 -0.93
C LYS A 47 14.35 11.05 -0.80
N PHE A 48 13.48 10.95 0.21
CA PHE A 48 12.36 11.88 0.41
C PHE A 48 12.58 12.84 1.57
N HIS A 49 13.74 12.81 2.22
CA HIS A 49 14.10 13.68 3.37
C HIS A 49 13.08 13.60 4.52
N ILE A 50 12.60 12.40 4.81
CA ILE A 50 11.60 12.15 5.86
C ILE A 50 12.19 11.27 6.99
N PRO A 51 11.66 11.38 8.24
CA PRO A 51 12.07 10.51 9.33
C PRO A 51 11.80 9.02 9.06
N LEU A 52 12.69 8.14 9.54
CA LEU A 52 12.51 6.67 9.44
C LEU A 52 11.17 6.21 10.03
N SER A 53 10.73 6.83 11.13
CA SER A 53 9.47 6.52 11.82
C SER A 53 8.22 6.81 10.99
N HIS A 54 8.32 7.65 9.94
CA HIS A 54 7.22 7.96 9.02
C HIS A 54 7.00 6.87 7.96
N ILE A 55 7.85 5.83 7.94
CA ILE A 55 7.75 4.75 6.96
C ILE A 55 7.30 3.48 7.67
N LYS A 56 6.15 2.96 7.27
CA LYS A 56 5.59 1.68 7.72
C LYS A 56 5.60 0.67 6.58
N VAL A 57 5.59 -0.60 6.94
CA VAL A 57 5.32 -1.68 5.99
C VAL A 57 3.84 -2.04 6.07
N SER A 58 3.23 -2.37 4.94
CA SER A 58 1.83 -2.81 4.86
C SER A 58 1.71 -4.09 4.01
N GLY A 59 0.48 -4.55 3.83
CA GLY A 59 0.19 -5.73 3.01
C GLY A 59 0.75 -7.04 3.56
N SER A 60 0.93 -8.01 2.67
CA SER A 60 1.38 -9.36 3.05
C SER A 60 2.81 -9.38 3.58
N ALA A 61 3.67 -8.49 3.15
CA ALA A 61 5.04 -8.39 3.66
C ALA A 61 5.07 -8.01 5.16
N HIS A 62 4.05 -7.25 5.64
CA HIS A 62 3.93 -6.90 7.05
C HIS A 62 3.29 -8.02 7.88
N LEU A 63 2.16 -8.54 7.44
CA LEU A 63 1.33 -9.47 8.21
C LEU A 63 1.64 -10.96 7.98
N GLY A 64 2.45 -11.29 6.95
CA GLY A 64 2.65 -12.67 6.49
C GLY A 64 1.53 -13.18 5.59
N ILE A 65 0.42 -12.44 5.47
CA ILE A 65 -0.74 -12.78 4.66
C ILE A 65 -1.39 -11.54 4.06
N SER A 66 -1.94 -11.67 2.85
CA SER A 66 -2.74 -10.63 2.20
C SER A 66 -4.17 -10.64 2.73
N LEU A 67 -4.60 -9.61 3.43
CA LEU A 67 -5.98 -9.48 3.91
C LEU A 67 -7.02 -9.37 2.79
N GLN A 68 -6.60 -8.99 1.57
CA GLN A 68 -7.50 -8.85 0.42
C GLN A 68 -7.64 -10.16 -0.37
N LYS A 69 -6.54 -10.95 -0.47
CA LYS A 69 -6.47 -12.13 -1.34
C LYS A 69 -6.48 -13.44 -0.56
N GLY A 70 -6.27 -13.40 0.76
CA GLY A 70 -6.09 -14.60 1.59
C GLY A 70 -4.79 -15.37 1.32
N THR A 71 -3.89 -14.85 0.45
CA THR A 71 -2.65 -15.54 0.08
C THR A 71 -1.51 -15.20 1.04
N THR A 72 -0.71 -16.19 1.41
CA THR A 72 0.48 -16.02 2.27
C THR A 72 1.58 -15.25 1.53
N PHE A 73 2.40 -14.54 2.31
CA PHE A 73 3.61 -13.91 1.79
C PHE A 73 4.58 -14.98 1.28
N ASN A 74 5.05 -14.79 0.06
CA ASN A 74 6.04 -15.65 -0.57
C ASN A 74 7.23 -14.80 -1.04
N GLU A 75 8.44 -15.13 -0.58
CA GLU A 75 9.66 -14.47 -1.01
C GLU A 75 9.82 -14.54 -2.54
N LYS A 76 10.35 -13.47 -3.14
CA LYS A 76 10.54 -13.31 -4.60
C LYS A 76 9.25 -13.20 -5.43
N GLN A 77 8.08 -13.54 -4.87
CA GLN A 77 6.79 -13.49 -5.56
C GLN A 77 5.86 -12.41 -5.02
N SER A 78 6.01 -12.06 -3.74
CA SER A 78 5.23 -11.00 -3.09
C SER A 78 5.94 -9.65 -3.16
N ASP A 79 5.16 -8.59 -3.23
CA ASP A 79 5.64 -7.22 -3.21
C ASP A 79 5.88 -6.74 -1.76
N LEU A 80 6.76 -5.74 -1.61
CA LEU A 80 6.90 -4.95 -0.38
C LEU A 80 6.17 -3.64 -0.56
N ASP A 81 5.04 -3.48 0.11
CA ASP A 81 4.26 -2.26 0.09
C ASP A 81 4.63 -1.38 1.29
N LEU A 82 5.22 -0.21 1.00
CA LEU A 82 5.55 0.79 2.00
C LEU A 82 4.43 1.83 2.12
N ALA A 83 4.21 2.30 3.33
CA ALA A 83 3.34 3.42 3.64
C ALA A 83 4.19 4.57 4.20
N ILE A 84 4.28 5.66 3.46
CA ILE A 84 4.92 6.89 3.92
C ILE A 84 3.84 7.76 4.53
N ILE A 85 3.91 8.00 5.84
CA ILE A 85 2.92 8.80 6.58
C ILE A 85 3.56 10.14 6.87
N ASP A 86 3.44 11.09 5.92
CA ASP A 86 4.09 12.40 6.01
C ASP A 86 3.26 13.48 5.31
N ALA A 87 2.72 14.42 6.08
CA ALA A 87 1.87 15.48 5.57
C ALA A 87 2.62 16.46 4.67
N ASN A 88 3.91 16.72 4.94
CA ASN A 88 4.72 17.66 4.17
C ASN A 88 5.03 17.08 2.79
N LEU A 89 5.49 15.82 2.73
CA LEU A 89 5.71 15.12 1.46
C LEU A 89 4.40 14.98 0.67
N TYR A 90 3.28 14.69 1.37
CA TYR A 90 1.95 14.62 0.75
C TYR A 90 1.59 15.96 0.07
N ALA A 91 1.74 17.07 0.79
CA ALA A 91 1.45 18.41 0.27
C ALA A 91 2.41 18.81 -0.86
N GLU A 92 3.69 18.45 -0.75
CA GLU A 92 4.68 18.69 -1.81
C GLU A 92 4.28 18.00 -3.11
N ILE A 93 3.99 16.69 -3.05
CA ILE A 93 3.57 15.90 -4.23
C ILE A 93 2.30 16.48 -4.84
N LEU A 94 1.30 16.78 -3.99
CA LEU A 94 0.04 17.37 -4.43
C LEU A 94 0.28 18.67 -5.20
N ASN A 95 1.12 19.57 -4.65
CA ASN A 95 1.44 20.86 -5.26
C ASN A 95 2.23 20.70 -6.58
N GLN A 96 3.17 19.74 -6.66
CA GLN A 96 3.89 19.42 -7.89
C GLN A 96 2.94 18.96 -9.00
N ILE A 97 2.03 18.02 -8.69
CA ILE A 97 1.05 17.53 -9.64
C ILE A 97 0.08 18.64 -10.05
N TYR A 98 -0.44 19.41 -9.10
CA TYR A 98 -1.35 20.53 -9.35
C TYR A 98 -0.77 21.55 -10.33
N LYS A 99 0.49 21.98 -10.10
CA LYS A 99 1.17 22.93 -10.99
C LYS A 99 1.43 22.35 -12.37
N LYS A 100 1.97 21.12 -12.44
CA LYS A 100 2.36 20.49 -13.71
C LYS A 100 1.17 20.09 -14.59
N THR A 101 -0.01 19.87 -13.99
CA THR A 101 -1.25 19.60 -14.73
C THR A 101 -2.07 20.88 -15.05
N ASN A 102 -1.47 22.04 -14.91
CA ASN A 102 -2.18 23.32 -15.04
C ASN A 102 -3.45 23.35 -14.21
N TYR A 103 -3.28 23.15 -12.90
CA TYR A 103 -4.37 23.16 -11.91
C TYR A 103 -5.46 22.09 -12.20
N TYR A 104 -5.02 20.89 -12.59
CA TYR A 104 -5.85 19.76 -13.03
C TYR A 104 -6.67 20.00 -14.31
N LYS A 105 -6.44 21.10 -15.03
CA LYS A 105 -7.09 21.36 -16.32
C LYS A 105 -6.56 20.45 -17.41
N ASN A 106 -5.28 20.09 -17.36
CA ASN A 106 -4.65 19.18 -18.34
C ASN A 106 -4.72 17.73 -17.84
N GLN A 107 -5.84 17.08 -18.08
CA GLN A 107 -6.06 15.69 -17.71
C GLN A 107 -5.43 14.70 -18.71
N SER A 108 -5.00 15.14 -19.90
CA SER A 108 -4.35 14.27 -20.87
C SER A 108 -2.99 13.73 -20.40
N LEU A 109 -2.43 14.31 -19.34
CA LEU A 109 -1.23 13.79 -18.67
C LEU A 109 -1.50 12.53 -17.86
N PHE A 110 -2.76 12.21 -17.56
CA PHE A 110 -3.13 10.99 -16.84
C PHE A 110 -3.47 9.90 -17.84
N ASN A 111 -2.98 8.69 -17.59
CA ASN A 111 -3.26 7.54 -18.44
C ASN A 111 -4.74 7.12 -18.34
N ILE A 112 -5.19 6.46 -19.40
CA ILE A 112 -6.41 5.66 -19.38
C ILE A 112 -5.95 4.20 -19.46
N GLU A 113 -6.43 3.37 -18.52
CA GLU A 113 -6.17 1.93 -18.49
C GLU A 113 -7.42 1.21 -19.03
N GLU A 114 -7.23 0.42 -20.08
CA GLU A 114 -8.29 -0.37 -20.67
C GLU A 114 -8.15 -1.83 -20.27
N THR A 115 -9.25 -2.46 -19.89
CA THR A 115 -9.31 -3.87 -19.53
C THR A 115 -10.48 -4.53 -20.21
N GLU A 116 -10.26 -5.71 -20.75
CA GLU A 116 -11.33 -6.56 -21.29
C GLU A 116 -12.00 -7.34 -20.16
N TYR A 117 -13.33 -7.20 -20.01
CA TYR A 117 -14.12 -7.96 -19.06
C TYR A 117 -15.42 -8.43 -19.72
N GLN A 118 -15.63 -9.73 -19.81
CA GLN A 118 -16.82 -10.35 -20.42
C GLN A 118 -17.14 -9.80 -21.85
N GLY A 119 -16.09 -9.62 -22.68
CA GLY A 119 -16.22 -9.10 -24.05
C GLY A 119 -16.56 -7.60 -24.13
N LYS A 120 -16.43 -6.86 -23.04
CA LYS A 120 -16.59 -5.41 -22.99
C LYS A 120 -15.28 -4.75 -22.60
N THR A 121 -14.89 -3.70 -23.31
CA THR A 121 -13.75 -2.84 -22.92
C THR A 121 -14.20 -1.91 -21.79
N LEU A 122 -13.58 -2.03 -20.63
CA LEU A 122 -13.76 -1.13 -19.51
C LEU A 122 -12.59 -0.17 -19.46
N SER A 123 -12.86 1.12 -19.55
CA SER A 123 -11.86 2.19 -19.45
C SER A 123 -11.83 2.75 -18.03
N MET A 124 -10.64 2.86 -17.46
CA MET A 124 -10.42 3.45 -16.14
C MET A 124 -9.48 4.66 -16.27
N SER A 125 -9.99 5.86 -15.98
CA SER A 125 -9.18 7.08 -15.92
C SER A 125 -8.28 7.09 -14.69
N HIS A 126 -6.97 7.28 -14.90
CA HIS A 126 -6.04 7.49 -13.80
C HIS A 126 -6.31 8.80 -13.04
N PHE A 127 -6.90 9.82 -13.70
CA PHE A 127 -7.32 11.04 -13.02
C PHE A 127 -8.45 10.77 -12.01
N ASP A 128 -9.47 9.99 -12.40
CA ASP A 128 -10.56 9.63 -11.51
C ASP A 128 -10.08 8.78 -10.34
N MET A 129 -9.18 7.85 -10.60
CA MET A 129 -8.57 7.05 -9.54
C MET A 129 -7.67 7.88 -8.62
N TYR A 130 -6.88 8.82 -9.17
CA TYR A 130 -6.06 9.73 -8.41
C TYR A 130 -6.93 10.58 -7.46
N THR A 131 -7.98 11.22 -7.97
CA THR A 131 -8.90 12.04 -7.16
C THR A 131 -9.63 11.22 -6.11
N LYS A 132 -10.08 10.01 -6.46
CA LYS A 132 -10.70 9.06 -5.52
C LYS A 132 -9.78 8.68 -4.36
N TRP A 133 -8.49 8.51 -4.60
CA TRP A 133 -7.53 8.23 -3.53
C TRP A 133 -7.20 9.48 -2.71
N LEU A 134 -7.13 10.65 -3.33
CA LEU A 134 -6.94 11.92 -2.62
C LEU A 134 -8.04 12.18 -1.58
N THR A 135 -9.31 11.89 -1.90
CA THR A 135 -10.42 12.05 -0.95
C THR A 135 -10.30 11.16 0.29
N LYS A 136 -9.44 10.14 0.23
CA LYS A 136 -9.11 9.24 1.35
C LYS A 136 -7.81 9.63 2.07
N GLY A 137 -7.21 10.75 1.70
CA GLY A 137 -5.91 11.18 2.22
C GLY A 137 -4.74 10.29 1.78
N VAL A 138 -4.84 9.68 0.59
CA VAL A 138 -3.81 8.79 0.04
C VAL A 138 -3.37 9.26 -1.33
N ILE A 139 -2.07 9.37 -1.56
CA ILE A 139 -1.49 9.52 -2.89
C ILE A 139 -0.97 8.15 -3.31
N HIS A 140 -1.55 7.59 -4.39
CA HIS A 140 -1.16 6.31 -4.95
C HIS A 140 -0.39 6.52 -6.25
N PRO A 141 0.95 6.28 -6.30
CA PRO A 141 1.80 6.66 -7.44
C PRO A 141 1.46 5.98 -8.77
N LYS A 142 0.79 4.82 -8.74
CA LYS A 142 0.26 4.20 -9.96
C LYS A 142 -0.55 5.19 -10.81
N TYR A 143 -1.27 6.10 -10.15
CA TYR A 143 -2.18 7.03 -10.79
C TYR A 143 -1.60 8.43 -10.99
N PHE A 144 -0.28 8.59 -10.85
CA PHE A 144 0.38 9.86 -11.16
C PHE A 144 0.25 10.22 -12.64
N PRO A 145 0.13 11.53 -12.95
CA PRO A 145 0.27 12.00 -14.33
C PRO A 145 1.69 11.76 -14.87
N ASN A 146 1.84 11.72 -16.18
CA ASN A 146 3.12 11.53 -16.87
C ASN A 146 3.98 12.80 -16.81
N ILE A 147 4.57 13.05 -15.66
CA ILE A 147 5.45 14.19 -15.37
C ILE A 147 6.80 13.68 -14.86
N ASP A 148 7.80 14.57 -14.79
CA ASP A 148 9.15 14.23 -14.28
C ASP A 148 9.11 13.62 -12.89
N TYR A 149 8.23 14.10 -12.02
CA TYR A 149 8.10 13.59 -10.67
C TYR A 149 7.74 12.08 -10.67
N LYS A 150 6.81 11.66 -11.54
CA LYS A 150 6.47 10.25 -11.70
C LYS A 150 7.67 9.43 -12.18
N ARG A 151 8.39 9.92 -13.19
CA ARG A 151 9.58 9.23 -13.72
C ARG A 151 10.66 9.03 -12.64
N ASN A 152 10.90 10.08 -11.85
CA ASN A 152 11.85 10.03 -10.73
C ASN A 152 11.41 9.07 -9.62
N TRP A 153 10.11 9.05 -9.31
CA TRP A 153 9.52 8.11 -8.35
C TRP A 153 9.66 6.66 -8.82
N ASP A 154 9.20 6.38 -10.03
CA ASP A 154 9.24 5.04 -10.61
C ASP A 154 10.69 4.55 -10.78
N GLY A 155 11.61 5.41 -11.20
CA GLY A 155 13.04 5.11 -11.31
C GLY A 155 13.65 4.69 -9.99
N PHE A 156 13.39 5.44 -8.91
CA PHE A 156 13.89 5.13 -7.57
C PHE A 156 13.36 3.78 -7.06
N PHE A 157 12.04 3.54 -7.12
CA PHE A 157 11.46 2.30 -6.63
C PHE A 157 11.81 1.09 -7.50
N SER A 158 12.00 1.28 -8.80
CA SER A 158 12.51 0.23 -9.71
C SER A 158 13.93 -0.17 -9.37
N GLU A 159 14.82 0.78 -9.06
CA GLU A 159 16.18 0.50 -8.62
C GLU A 159 16.19 -0.21 -7.26
N LEU A 160 15.42 0.29 -6.30
CA LEU A 160 15.30 -0.32 -4.97
C LEU A 160 14.76 -1.75 -5.07
N SER A 161 13.77 -2.01 -5.94
CA SER A 161 13.24 -3.34 -6.23
C SER A 161 14.30 -4.26 -6.82
N ARG A 162 15.05 -3.80 -7.81
CA ARG A 162 16.12 -4.57 -8.47
C ARG A 162 17.18 -5.03 -7.49
N ASN A 163 17.58 -4.14 -6.56
CA ASN A 163 18.59 -4.43 -5.56
C ASN A 163 18.10 -5.40 -4.46
N ASN A 164 16.80 -5.67 -4.40
CA ASN A 164 16.17 -6.54 -3.40
C ASN A 164 15.35 -7.71 -4.01
N ARG A 165 15.55 -8.05 -5.28
CA ARG A 165 14.85 -9.14 -6.00
C ARG A 165 14.98 -10.52 -5.35
N GLY A 166 15.99 -10.71 -4.51
CA GLY A 166 16.16 -11.96 -3.75
C GLY A 166 15.10 -12.18 -2.66
N ILE A 167 14.35 -11.12 -2.28
CA ILE A 167 13.37 -11.17 -1.19
C ILE A 167 11.97 -10.73 -1.69
N PHE A 168 11.90 -9.66 -2.50
CA PHE A 168 10.65 -9.08 -2.95
C PHE A 168 10.59 -9.05 -4.47
N LYS A 169 9.39 -9.27 -5.03
CA LYS A 169 9.14 -9.10 -6.45
C LYS A 169 9.29 -7.64 -6.85
N ASN A 170 8.60 -6.74 -6.15
CA ASN A 170 8.71 -5.30 -6.30
C ASN A 170 8.66 -4.61 -4.93
N ILE A 171 9.18 -3.39 -4.87
CA ILE A 171 9.01 -2.48 -3.74
C ILE A 171 8.26 -1.26 -4.24
N SER A 172 7.19 -0.90 -3.57
CA SER A 172 6.39 0.28 -3.89
C SER A 172 6.03 1.06 -2.63
N ALA A 173 5.58 2.30 -2.79
CA ALA A 173 5.09 3.08 -1.67
C ALA A 173 3.85 3.89 -2.05
N CYS A 174 2.92 4.05 -1.10
CA CYS A 174 1.89 5.08 -1.11
C CYS A 174 2.21 6.14 -0.07
N VAL A 175 1.78 7.38 -0.31
CA VAL A 175 1.96 8.48 0.64
C VAL A 175 0.61 8.80 1.28
N TYR A 176 0.60 8.88 2.61
CA TYR A 176 -0.57 9.14 3.42
C TYR A 176 -0.47 10.51 4.07
N LEU A 177 -1.57 11.26 4.03
CA LEU A 177 -1.66 12.58 4.65
C LEU A 177 -1.44 12.51 6.17
N SER A 178 -1.92 11.43 6.80
CA SER A 178 -1.87 11.26 8.25
C SER A 178 -1.94 9.79 8.65
N GLU A 179 -1.65 9.52 9.92
CA GLU A 179 -1.87 8.21 10.53
C GLU A 179 -3.34 7.78 10.43
N THR A 180 -4.28 8.70 10.58
CA THR A 180 -5.72 8.43 10.42
C THR A 180 -6.04 7.93 9.01
N SER A 181 -5.47 8.55 7.97
CA SER A 181 -5.66 8.10 6.58
C SER A 181 -5.09 6.69 6.36
N PHE A 182 -3.94 6.39 6.94
CA PHE A 182 -3.37 5.05 6.91
C PHE A 182 -4.27 4.04 7.64
N LYS A 183 -4.69 4.33 8.88
CA LYS A 183 -5.58 3.46 9.66
C LYS A 183 -6.89 3.17 8.93
N ASN A 184 -7.55 4.18 8.38
CA ASN A 184 -8.78 4.01 7.61
C ASN A 184 -8.60 3.06 6.40
N LYS A 185 -7.45 3.15 5.71
CA LYS A 185 -7.13 2.23 4.62
C LYS A 185 -6.94 0.80 5.12
N GLN A 186 -6.26 0.60 6.26
CA GLN A 186 -6.04 -0.74 6.82
C GLN A 186 -7.32 -1.34 7.41
N VAL A 187 -8.15 -0.55 8.07
CA VAL A 187 -9.49 -0.98 8.53
C VAL A 187 -10.35 -1.48 7.37
N SER A 188 -10.27 -0.81 6.20
CA SER A 188 -10.95 -1.30 4.99
C SER A 188 -10.43 -2.68 4.56
N SER A 189 -9.13 -2.94 4.67
CA SER A 189 -8.54 -4.26 4.35
C SER A 189 -8.95 -5.34 5.37
N ILE A 190 -9.00 -5.00 6.66
CA ILE A 190 -9.51 -5.87 7.74
C ILE A 190 -10.97 -6.25 7.47
N ASN A 191 -11.81 -5.27 7.10
CA ASN A 191 -13.21 -5.53 6.76
C ASN A 191 -13.36 -6.50 5.58
N THR A 192 -12.48 -6.43 4.59
CA THR A 192 -12.46 -7.37 3.46
C THR A 192 -12.12 -8.79 3.95
N ALA A 193 -11.10 -8.93 4.80
CA ALA A 193 -10.73 -10.23 5.37
C ALA A 193 -11.88 -10.83 6.20
N LEU A 194 -12.52 -10.04 7.06
CA LEU A 194 -13.67 -10.50 7.87
C LEU A 194 -14.83 -11.00 7.00
N LYS A 195 -15.16 -10.29 5.91
CA LYS A 195 -16.18 -10.73 4.96
C LYS A 195 -15.82 -12.05 4.28
N SER A 196 -14.55 -12.23 3.91
CA SER A 196 -14.08 -13.49 3.32
C SER A 196 -14.15 -14.64 4.31
N LEU A 197 -13.78 -14.41 5.58
CA LEU A 197 -13.85 -15.40 6.65
C LEU A 197 -15.29 -15.81 6.98
N SER A 198 -16.26 -14.87 6.96
CA SER A 198 -17.68 -15.16 7.22
C SER A 198 -18.35 -15.90 6.06
N ASN A 199 -17.82 -15.79 4.84
CA ASN A 199 -18.37 -16.45 3.65
C ASN A 199 -17.72 -17.83 3.37
N SER A 200 -16.67 -18.22 4.09
CA SER A 200 -16.13 -19.57 4.00
C SER A 200 -17.10 -20.54 4.65
N PRO A 201 -17.55 -21.64 3.99
CA PRO A 201 -18.39 -22.63 4.61
C PRO A 201 -17.71 -23.14 5.88
N LEU A 202 -18.38 -23.09 7.01
CA LEU A 202 -18.00 -23.85 8.18
C LEU A 202 -17.88 -25.31 7.73
N GLU A 203 -16.69 -25.89 7.75
CA GLU A 203 -16.58 -27.33 7.87
C GLU A 203 -17.43 -27.73 9.07
N MET A 204 -18.63 -28.22 8.78
CA MET A 204 -19.45 -28.90 9.79
C MET A 204 -18.61 -30.10 10.25
N ALA A 205 -17.89 -29.93 11.33
CA ALA A 205 -17.40 -31.05 12.09
C ALA A 205 -18.63 -31.87 12.48
N SER A 206 -18.86 -32.93 11.74
CA SER A 206 -19.79 -33.98 12.14
C SER A 206 -19.28 -34.63 13.42
N PRO A 207 -20.16 -34.96 14.35
CA PRO A 207 -19.83 -35.52 15.64
C PRO A 207 -19.14 -36.88 15.56
#